data_1bfcb7977b1fe48af8e8c746409cb2d4
#
_entry.id   1bfcb7977b1fe48af8e8c746409cb2d4
#
_cell.length_a   1.000
_cell.length_b   1.000
_cell.length_c   1.000
_cell.angle_alpha   90.00
_cell.angle_beta   90.00
_cell.angle_gamma   90.00
#
_symmetry.space_group_name_H-M   'P 1'
#
loop_
_entity.id
_entity.type
_entity.pdbx_description
1 polymer ?
#
loop_
_entity_poly.entity_id
_entity_poly.type
_entity_poly.pdbx_seq_one_letter_code
_entity_poly.pdbx_strand_id
1 'polypeptide(L)'
;FARHAETAAFLGIIIAATAVVAALLFACGMEPTVPEALRVGLFQTVSVMTSTGLQTIPDFGQLVPSILYVLVFLMIVGGEAGSTSGGIKVYRLVVYSKGLLWSLRDRFGHRRRVYSNKINRFGKRIECCPEEVSNMHTFVGVYVGLLVICGFVFALFGASVGDAVFEAASCLGNTGIGVGFLHAESPSAVLIVASAAMLFGRLEIF
;
A
#
# COMPACT_ATOMS: atom_id res chain seq x y z
N PHE A 1 8.27 -18.94 -11.60
CA PHE A 1 7.38 -17.90 -11.02
C PHE A 1 7.06 -18.20 -9.54
N ALA A 2 6.45 -19.34 -9.20
CA ALA A 2 6.00 -19.66 -7.83
C ALA A 2 7.10 -19.74 -6.74
N ARG A 3 8.38 -19.71 -7.10
CA ARG A 3 9.50 -19.73 -6.16
C ARG A 3 10.08 -18.35 -5.84
N HIS A 4 9.49 -17.28 -6.38
CA HIS A 4 9.87 -15.90 -6.06
C HIS A 4 9.07 -15.43 -4.85
N ALA A 5 9.76 -15.03 -3.78
CA ALA A 5 9.10 -14.61 -2.54
C ALA A 5 8.19 -13.39 -2.73
N GLU A 6 8.55 -12.50 -3.63
CA GLU A 6 7.79 -11.30 -3.97
C GLU A 6 6.48 -11.63 -4.66
N THR A 7 6.52 -12.43 -5.76
CA THR A 7 5.31 -12.82 -6.50
C THR A 7 4.34 -13.62 -5.64
N ALA A 8 4.87 -14.52 -4.78
CA ALA A 8 4.03 -15.25 -3.84
C ALA A 8 3.37 -14.33 -2.80
N ALA A 9 4.10 -13.34 -2.28
CA ALA A 9 3.58 -12.35 -1.36
C ALA A 9 2.53 -11.45 -2.06
N PHE A 10 2.82 -10.97 -3.28
CA PHE A 10 1.90 -10.16 -4.07
C PHE A 10 0.56 -10.86 -4.30
N LEU A 11 0.58 -12.09 -4.82
CA LEU A 11 -0.62 -12.88 -5.03
C LEU A 11 -1.35 -13.19 -3.71
N GLY A 12 -0.59 -13.51 -2.65
CA GLY A 12 -1.15 -13.75 -1.33
C GLY A 12 -1.88 -12.54 -0.76
N ILE A 13 -1.32 -11.33 -0.92
CA ILE A 13 -1.95 -10.07 -0.49
C ILE A 13 -3.23 -9.83 -1.29
N ILE A 14 -3.20 -9.99 -2.62
CA ILE A 14 -4.40 -9.83 -3.47
C ILE A 14 -5.50 -10.78 -3.04
N ILE A 15 -5.21 -12.07 -2.86
CA ILE A 15 -6.22 -13.06 -2.47
C ILE A 15 -6.81 -12.73 -1.09
N ALA A 16 -5.95 -12.43 -0.11
CA ALA A 16 -6.38 -12.10 1.23
C ALA A 16 -7.22 -10.82 1.27
N ALA A 17 -6.76 -9.75 0.61
CA ALA A 17 -7.48 -8.49 0.54
C ALA A 17 -8.80 -8.62 -0.21
N THR A 18 -8.84 -9.36 -1.33
CA THR A 18 -10.08 -9.66 -2.05
C THR A 18 -11.09 -10.35 -1.15
N ALA A 19 -10.67 -11.38 -0.40
CA ALA A 19 -11.55 -12.09 0.52
C ALA A 19 -12.12 -11.16 1.62
N VAL A 20 -11.28 -10.29 2.18
CA VAL A 20 -11.70 -9.33 3.21
C VAL A 20 -12.67 -8.29 2.62
N VAL A 21 -12.32 -7.68 1.48
CA VAL A 21 -13.17 -6.66 0.84
C VAL A 21 -14.51 -7.25 0.41
N ALA A 22 -14.51 -8.44 -0.21
CA ALA A 22 -15.74 -9.11 -0.60
C ALA A 22 -16.63 -9.47 0.61
N ALA A 23 -16.03 -9.97 1.69
CA ALA A 23 -16.75 -10.24 2.92
C ALA A 23 -17.38 -8.99 3.53
N LEU A 24 -16.67 -7.85 3.51
CA LEU A 24 -17.17 -6.58 4.00
C LEU A 24 -18.29 -6.02 3.10
N LEU A 25 -18.14 -6.08 1.77
CA LEU A 25 -19.18 -5.64 0.83
C LEU A 25 -20.47 -6.42 1.01
N PHE A 26 -20.38 -7.75 1.18
CA PHE A 26 -21.52 -8.60 1.42
C PHE A 26 -22.14 -8.39 2.80
N ALA A 27 -21.32 -8.32 3.86
CA ALA A 27 -21.79 -8.12 5.24
C ALA A 27 -22.46 -6.76 5.45
N CYS A 28 -22.02 -5.73 4.73
CA CYS A 28 -22.62 -4.39 4.78
C CYS A 28 -23.82 -4.22 3.84
N GLY A 29 -24.22 -5.28 3.11
CA GLY A 29 -25.36 -5.24 2.20
C GLY A 29 -25.17 -4.35 0.97
N MET A 30 -23.91 -4.01 0.63
CA MET A 30 -23.58 -3.19 -0.55
C MET A 30 -23.71 -4.01 -1.85
N GLU A 31 -23.46 -5.30 -1.77
CA GLU A 31 -23.65 -6.25 -2.87
C GLU A 31 -24.63 -7.36 -2.46
N PRO A 32 -25.64 -7.65 -3.31
CA PRO A 32 -26.73 -8.58 -2.94
C PRO A 32 -26.29 -10.03 -2.92
N THR A 33 -25.24 -10.38 -3.66
CA THR A 33 -24.79 -11.77 -3.79
C THR A 33 -23.29 -11.92 -3.56
N VAL A 34 -22.86 -13.07 -3.03
CA VAL A 34 -21.45 -13.39 -2.81
C VAL A 34 -20.62 -13.35 -4.10
N PRO A 35 -21.09 -13.87 -5.25
CA PRO A 35 -20.34 -13.78 -6.52
C PRO A 35 -20.11 -12.33 -6.98
N GLU A 36 -21.10 -11.44 -6.80
CA GLU A 36 -20.96 -10.02 -7.14
C GLU A 36 -19.97 -9.34 -6.20
N ALA A 37 -20.07 -9.56 -4.90
CA ALA A 37 -19.12 -9.04 -3.92
C ALA A 37 -17.69 -9.51 -4.21
N LEU A 38 -17.49 -10.76 -4.62
CA LEU A 38 -16.18 -11.27 -5.02
C LEU A 38 -15.67 -10.61 -6.30
N ARG A 39 -16.53 -10.42 -7.30
CA ARG A 39 -16.18 -9.75 -8.56
C ARG A 39 -15.74 -8.30 -8.32
N VAL A 40 -16.55 -7.54 -7.58
CA VAL A 40 -16.26 -6.14 -7.25
C VAL A 40 -15.02 -6.04 -6.36
N GLY A 41 -14.94 -6.88 -5.32
CA GLY A 41 -13.81 -6.93 -4.40
C GLY A 41 -12.49 -7.27 -5.11
N LEU A 42 -12.48 -8.28 -6.00
CA LEU A 42 -11.30 -8.63 -6.78
C LEU A 42 -10.86 -7.50 -7.72
N PHE A 43 -11.82 -6.95 -8.48
CA PHE A 43 -11.52 -5.86 -9.40
C PHE A 43 -10.92 -4.67 -8.66
N GLN A 44 -11.56 -4.25 -7.56
CA GLN A 44 -11.13 -3.09 -6.81
C GLN A 44 -9.78 -3.29 -6.12
N THR A 45 -9.56 -4.47 -5.54
CA THR A 45 -8.27 -4.85 -4.91
C THR A 45 -7.13 -4.82 -5.91
N VAL A 46 -7.33 -5.43 -7.09
CA VAL A 46 -6.30 -5.45 -8.15
C VAL A 46 -6.06 -4.05 -8.68
N SER A 47 -7.10 -3.29 -8.99
CA SER A 47 -7.01 -1.93 -9.51
C SER A 47 -6.22 -1.00 -8.59
N VAL A 48 -6.49 -1.07 -7.29
CA VAL A 48 -5.81 -0.27 -6.27
C VAL A 48 -4.35 -0.71 -6.13
N MET A 49 -4.08 -1.99 -5.97
CA MET A 49 -2.73 -2.50 -5.71
C MET A 49 -1.78 -2.34 -6.91
N THR A 50 -2.32 -2.38 -8.13
CA THR A 50 -1.54 -2.14 -9.37
C THR A 50 -1.46 -0.68 -9.77
N SER A 51 -2.04 0.23 -8.98
CA SER A 51 -2.15 1.67 -9.29
C SER A 51 -2.79 1.93 -10.65
N THR A 52 -3.78 1.11 -11.03
CA THR A 52 -4.52 1.28 -12.29
C THR A 52 -5.57 2.38 -12.19
N GLY A 53 -6.20 2.54 -11.01
CA GLY A 53 -7.15 3.61 -10.73
C GLY A 53 -8.54 3.44 -11.36
N LEU A 54 -8.82 2.30 -11.98
CA LEU A 54 -10.16 1.98 -12.46
C LEU A 54 -11.05 1.57 -11.29
N GLN A 55 -12.30 2.02 -11.32
CA GLN A 55 -13.26 1.76 -10.24
C GLN A 55 -14.57 1.21 -10.80
N THR A 56 -15.15 0.25 -10.05
CA THR A 56 -16.50 -0.27 -10.28
C THR A 56 -17.50 0.32 -9.29
N ILE A 57 -17.01 0.91 -8.21
CA ILE A 57 -17.80 1.57 -7.17
C ILE A 57 -17.88 3.05 -7.53
N PRO A 58 -19.11 3.61 -7.72
CA PRO A 58 -19.28 4.97 -8.22
C PRO A 58 -18.77 6.05 -7.25
N ASP A 59 -18.92 5.82 -5.95
CA ASP A 59 -18.60 6.80 -4.92
C ASP A 59 -17.93 6.13 -3.71
N PHE A 60 -16.65 6.41 -3.52
CA PHE A 60 -15.85 5.88 -2.39
C PHE A 60 -16.20 6.59 -1.07
N GLY A 61 -16.75 7.80 -1.12
CA GLY A 61 -17.17 8.52 0.09
C GLY A 61 -18.33 7.84 0.83
N GLN A 62 -19.08 6.97 0.16
CA GLN A 62 -20.19 6.21 0.76
C GLN A 62 -19.76 4.83 1.26
N LEU A 63 -18.52 4.44 1.03
CA LEU A 63 -18.01 3.16 1.49
C LEU A 63 -17.84 3.11 3.00
N VAL A 64 -18.06 1.94 3.55
CA VAL A 64 -17.79 1.68 4.97
C VAL A 64 -16.30 1.94 5.25
N PRO A 65 -15.95 2.66 6.33
CA PRO A 65 -14.56 3.01 6.66
C PRO A 65 -13.61 1.80 6.68
N SER A 66 -14.09 0.63 7.08
CA SER A 66 -13.30 -0.61 7.10
C SER A 66 -12.77 -1.00 5.71
N ILE A 67 -13.55 -0.80 4.66
CA ILE A 67 -13.13 -1.06 3.27
C ILE A 67 -12.09 -0.03 2.86
N LEU A 68 -12.29 1.25 3.17
CA LEU A 68 -11.33 2.32 2.89
C LEU A 68 -9.98 2.05 3.53
N TYR A 69 -9.93 1.56 4.78
CA TYR A 69 -8.67 1.18 5.43
C TYR A 69 -7.93 0.06 4.69
N VAL A 70 -8.64 -0.95 4.22
CA VAL A 70 -8.01 -2.03 3.42
C VAL A 70 -7.44 -1.46 2.11
N LEU A 71 -8.19 -0.60 1.43
CA LEU A 71 -7.74 0.03 0.19
C LEU A 71 -6.53 0.95 0.42
N VAL A 72 -6.53 1.77 1.47
CA VAL A 72 -5.37 2.59 1.88
C VAL A 72 -4.13 1.72 2.10
N PHE A 73 -4.29 0.60 2.82
CA PHE A 73 -3.18 -0.34 3.01
C PHE A 73 -2.63 -0.86 1.68
N LEU A 74 -3.50 -1.22 0.73
CA LEU A 74 -3.09 -1.69 -0.60
C LEU A 74 -2.40 -0.59 -1.42
N MET A 75 -2.88 0.67 -1.35
CA MET A 75 -2.23 1.82 -1.99
C MET A 75 -0.81 2.05 -1.46
N ILE A 76 -0.63 1.91 -0.14
CA ILE A 76 0.68 2.04 0.51
C ILE A 76 1.62 0.90 0.08
N VAL A 77 1.11 -0.34 0.04
CA VAL A 77 1.90 -1.51 -0.36
C VAL A 77 2.33 -1.42 -1.82
N GLY A 78 1.41 -1.09 -2.72
CA GLY A 78 1.66 -1.02 -4.16
C GLY A 78 1.95 -2.37 -4.82
N GLY A 79 2.50 -2.34 -6.03
CA GLY A 79 2.78 -3.52 -6.86
C GLY A 79 4.16 -4.15 -6.64
N GLU A 80 4.57 -4.99 -7.61
CA GLU A 80 5.89 -5.63 -7.62
C GLU A 80 7.02 -4.65 -7.97
N ALA A 81 8.25 -4.98 -7.58
CA ALA A 81 9.45 -4.26 -7.99
C ALA A 81 9.60 -4.30 -9.52
N GLY A 82 9.88 -3.14 -10.12
CA GLY A 82 9.93 -3.00 -11.58
C GLY A 82 8.59 -2.76 -12.26
N SER A 83 7.46 -2.79 -11.52
CA SER A 83 6.17 -2.32 -12.03
C SER A 83 6.10 -0.79 -12.06
N THR A 84 5.17 -0.28 -12.85
CA THR A 84 4.89 1.17 -12.93
C THR A 84 4.04 1.69 -11.77
N SER A 85 3.63 0.84 -10.84
CA SER A 85 2.85 1.23 -9.65
C SER A 85 3.68 2.09 -8.69
N GLY A 86 3.01 3.03 -8.01
CA GLY A 86 3.57 3.74 -6.86
C GLY A 86 3.60 2.86 -5.59
N GLY A 87 3.72 3.51 -4.44
CA GLY A 87 3.76 2.83 -3.15
C GLY A 87 5.14 2.30 -2.76
N ILE A 88 5.20 1.59 -1.64
CA ILE A 88 6.46 1.05 -1.06
C ILE A 88 7.04 -0.07 -1.92
N LYS A 89 6.19 -0.80 -2.65
CA LYS A 89 6.44 -2.03 -3.40
C LYS A 89 6.62 -3.26 -2.51
N VAL A 90 6.04 -4.38 -2.98
CA VAL A 90 6.00 -5.65 -2.24
C VAL A 90 7.37 -6.16 -1.87
N TYR A 91 8.37 -6.02 -2.76
CA TYR A 91 9.75 -6.43 -2.45
C TYR A 91 10.31 -5.71 -1.21
N ARG A 92 10.18 -4.37 -1.17
CA ARG A 92 10.67 -3.57 -0.04
C ARG A 92 9.93 -3.94 1.26
N LEU A 93 8.62 -4.17 1.18
CA LEU A 93 7.82 -4.62 2.32
C LEU A 93 8.27 -6.01 2.83
N VAL A 94 8.59 -6.95 1.94
CA VAL A 94 9.12 -8.28 2.31
C VAL A 94 10.50 -8.17 2.97
N VAL A 95 11.39 -7.32 2.44
CA VAL A 95 12.71 -7.09 3.06
C VAL A 95 12.56 -6.40 4.42
N TYR A 96 11.73 -5.36 4.50
CA TYR A 96 11.43 -4.63 5.72
C TYR A 96 10.88 -5.54 6.83
N SER A 97 9.85 -6.32 6.53
CA SER A 97 9.21 -7.21 7.51
C SER A 97 10.16 -8.31 7.99
N LYS A 98 10.97 -8.87 7.10
CA LYS A 98 12.01 -9.84 7.49
C LYS A 98 13.11 -9.19 8.32
N GLY A 99 13.57 -7.99 7.95
CA GLY A 99 14.55 -7.23 8.72
C GLY A 99 14.07 -6.94 10.13
N LEU A 100 12.79 -6.54 10.28
CA LEU A 100 12.17 -6.33 11.58
C LEU A 100 12.12 -7.62 12.40
N LEU A 101 11.69 -8.74 11.80
CA LEU A 101 11.65 -10.05 12.46
C LEU A 101 13.05 -10.52 12.87
N TRP A 102 14.08 -10.28 12.06
CA TRP A 102 15.46 -10.61 12.40
C TRP A 102 15.95 -9.76 13.58
N SER A 103 15.70 -8.45 13.56
CA SER A 103 16.06 -7.54 14.65
C SER A 103 15.36 -7.90 15.96
N LEU A 104 14.07 -8.27 15.91
CA LEU A 104 13.34 -8.75 17.08
C LEU A 104 13.92 -10.06 17.59
N ARG A 105 14.19 -11.01 16.70
CA ARG A 105 14.77 -12.30 17.07
C ARG A 105 16.16 -12.14 17.69
N ASP A 106 16.98 -11.23 17.19
CA ASP A 106 18.31 -10.98 17.73
C ASP A 106 18.25 -10.31 19.12
N ARG A 107 17.22 -9.50 19.39
CA ARG A 107 16.98 -8.92 20.72
C ARG A 107 16.48 -9.94 21.75
N PHE A 108 15.65 -10.90 21.33
CA PHE A 108 15.07 -11.92 22.21
C PHE A 108 15.81 -13.25 22.16
N GLY A 109 16.73 -13.43 21.19
CA GLY A 109 17.49 -14.67 21.00
C GLY A 109 18.75 -14.76 21.86
N HIS A 110 19.23 -16.01 22.09
CA HIS A 110 20.49 -16.25 22.80
C HIS A 110 21.68 -15.74 21.97
N ARG A 111 22.55 -14.95 22.60
CA ARG A 111 23.71 -14.21 22.05
C ARG A 111 24.76 -15.04 21.25
N ARG A 112 24.63 -16.37 21.19
CA ARG A 112 25.58 -17.29 20.52
C ARG A 112 25.13 -17.89 19.20
N ARG A 113 23.94 -17.52 18.66
CA ARG A 113 23.44 -18.08 17.39
C ARG A 113 23.72 -17.12 16.24
N VAL A 114 24.58 -17.54 15.31
CA VAL A 114 24.73 -16.86 14.01
C VAL A 114 23.57 -17.29 13.12
N TYR A 115 22.70 -16.36 12.78
CA TYR A 115 21.58 -16.63 11.88
C TYR A 115 21.92 -16.13 10.49
N SER A 116 21.62 -16.96 9.49
CA SER A 116 21.76 -16.58 8.08
C SER A 116 20.50 -15.82 7.64
N ASN A 117 20.67 -14.53 7.34
CA ASN A 117 19.59 -13.64 6.89
C ASN A 117 19.39 -13.79 5.37
N LYS A 118 18.63 -14.79 4.95
CA LYS A 118 18.43 -15.14 3.54
C LYS A 118 17.03 -14.84 3.06
N ILE A 119 16.95 -14.26 1.87
CA ILE A 119 15.68 -14.04 1.14
C ILE A 119 15.73 -14.90 -0.14
N ASN A 120 14.59 -15.47 -0.50
CA ASN A 120 14.49 -16.24 -1.74
C ASN A 120 14.23 -15.26 -2.91
N ARG A 121 15.24 -15.06 -3.75
CA ARG A 121 15.17 -14.20 -4.93
C ARG A 121 15.49 -15.05 -6.17
N PHE A 122 14.58 -15.09 -7.13
CA PHE A 122 14.70 -15.90 -8.36
C PHE A 122 15.03 -17.38 -8.10
N GLY A 123 14.46 -17.99 -7.05
CA GLY A 123 14.70 -19.38 -6.68
C GLY A 123 16.05 -19.66 -5.99
N LYS A 124 16.87 -18.62 -5.77
CA LYS A 124 18.12 -18.71 -5.01
C LYS A 124 17.97 -18.04 -3.64
N ARG A 125 18.55 -18.62 -2.62
CA ARG A 125 18.62 -17.99 -1.28
C ARG A 125 19.83 -17.05 -1.27
N ILE A 126 19.56 -15.74 -1.30
CA ILE A 126 20.58 -14.70 -1.28
C ILE A 126 20.62 -14.09 0.12
N GLU A 127 21.82 -13.86 0.65
CA GLU A 127 22.00 -13.13 1.90
C GLU A 127 21.73 -11.64 1.67
N CYS A 128 20.92 -11.05 2.54
CA CYS A 128 20.67 -9.61 2.52
C CYS A 128 21.78 -8.89 3.27
N CYS A 129 22.42 -7.92 2.61
CA CYS A 129 23.36 -7.04 3.27
C CYS A 129 22.65 -6.18 4.32
N PRO A 130 23.28 -5.90 5.48
CA PRO A 130 22.72 -4.99 6.49
C PRO A 130 22.37 -3.61 5.94
N GLU A 131 23.16 -3.11 4.98
CA GLU A 131 22.92 -1.84 4.29
C GLU A 131 21.62 -1.84 3.48
N GLU A 132 21.31 -2.93 2.77
CA GLU A 132 20.06 -3.08 2.02
C GLU A 132 18.85 -3.00 2.97
N VAL A 133 18.92 -3.70 4.10
CA VAL A 133 17.87 -3.66 5.12
C VAL A 133 17.71 -2.24 5.71
N SER A 134 18.82 -1.55 6.01
CA SER A 134 18.82 -0.18 6.51
C SER A 134 18.20 0.80 5.52
N ASN A 135 18.56 0.70 4.25
CA ASN A 135 18.00 1.55 3.19
C ASN A 135 16.49 1.33 3.04
N MET A 136 16.00 0.08 3.16
CA MET A 136 14.55 -0.20 3.12
C MET A 136 13.83 0.40 4.33
N HIS A 137 14.42 0.36 5.53
CA HIS A 137 13.83 1.00 6.71
C HIS A 137 13.75 2.52 6.54
N THR A 138 14.80 3.15 6.01
CA THR A 138 14.84 4.59 5.73
C THR A 138 13.77 4.97 4.71
N PHE A 139 13.66 4.21 3.60
CA PHE A 139 12.65 4.46 2.56
C PHE A 139 11.23 4.40 3.13
N VAL A 140 10.90 3.33 3.86
CA VAL A 140 9.57 3.18 4.49
C VAL A 140 9.29 4.32 5.47
N GLY A 141 10.29 4.71 6.26
CA GLY A 141 10.17 5.83 7.20
C GLY A 141 9.86 7.16 6.50
N VAL A 142 10.56 7.47 5.41
CA VAL A 142 10.34 8.69 4.62
C VAL A 142 8.97 8.63 3.93
N TYR A 143 8.59 7.50 3.36
CA TYR A 143 7.28 7.32 2.72
C TYR A 143 6.13 7.57 3.70
N VAL A 144 6.20 6.95 4.89
CA VAL A 144 5.19 7.16 5.94
C VAL A 144 5.20 8.61 6.43
N GLY A 145 6.38 9.23 6.55
CA GLY A 145 6.51 10.65 6.89
C GLY A 145 5.81 11.56 5.88
N LEU A 146 6.02 11.32 4.58
CA LEU A 146 5.33 12.06 3.51
C LEU A 146 3.82 11.85 3.55
N LEU A 147 3.36 10.61 3.78
CA LEU A 147 1.94 10.30 3.91
C LEU A 147 1.29 11.10 5.05
N VAL A 148 1.96 11.15 6.21
CA VAL A 148 1.46 11.91 7.37
C VAL A 148 1.46 13.40 7.07
N ILE A 149 2.51 13.95 6.46
CA ILE A 149 2.59 15.38 6.12
C ILE A 149 1.49 15.75 5.12
N CYS A 150 1.31 14.99 4.03
CA CYS A 150 0.27 15.24 3.03
C CYS A 150 -1.14 15.13 3.66
N GLY A 151 -1.40 14.08 4.44
CA GLY A 151 -2.65 13.90 5.14
C GLY A 151 -2.94 15.03 6.13
N PHE A 152 -1.93 15.50 6.87
CA PHE A 152 -2.08 16.65 7.75
C PHE A 152 -2.45 17.93 6.99
N VAL A 153 -1.79 18.19 5.87
CA VAL A 153 -2.14 19.36 5.03
C VAL A 153 -3.58 19.25 4.53
N PHE A 154 -4.00 18.10 4.01
CA PHE A 154 -5.39 17.92 3.55
C PHE A 154 -6.40 18.11 4.67
N ALA A 155 -6.11 17.63 5.88
CA ALA A 155 -6.95 17.84 7.05
C ALA A 155 -7.06 19.33 7.46
N LEU A 156 -5.97 20.12 7.34
CA LEU A 156 -6.00 21.57 7.58
C LEU A 156 -6.95 22.31 6.64
N PHE A 157 -7.15 21.80 5.42
CA PHE A 157 -8.08 22.37 4.44
C PHE A 157 -9.50 21.77 4.50
N GLY A 158 -9.81 21.04 5.59
CA GLY A 158 -11.17 20.61 5.91
C GLY A 158 -11.52 19.17 5.53
N ALA A 159 -10.55 18.35 5.07
CA ALA A 159 -10.79 16.92 4.89
C ALA A 159 -10.98 16.23 6.24
N SER A 160 -11.86 15.24 6.33
CA SER A 160 -11.86 14.33 7.48
C SER A 160 -10.54 13.57 7.58
N VAL A 161 -10.15 13.11 8.77
CA VAL A 161 -8.90 12.37 8.94
C VAL A 161 -8.84 11.13 8.05
N GLY A 162 -9.97 10.42 7.89
CA GLY A 162 -10.07 9.25 7.01
C GLY A 162 -9.86 9.62 5.53
N ASP A 163 -10.54 10.65 5.07
CA ASP A 163 -10.48 11.13 3.68
C ASP A 163 -9.08 11.68 3.38
N ALA A 164 -8.50 12.45 4.30
CA ALA A 164 -7.17 13.01 4.17
C ALA A 164 -6.09 11.92 3.98
N VAL A 165 -6.16 10.84 4.78
CA VAL A 165 -5.24 9.70 4.66
C VAL A 165 -5.48 8.93 3.38
N PHE A 166 -6.75 8.74 2.97
CA PHE A 166 -7.09 8.05 1.73
C PHE A 166 -6.56 8.81 0.50
N GLU A 167 -6.82 10.12 0.42
CA GLU A 167 -6.34 10.97 -0.69
C GLU A 167 -4.81 11.05 -0.71
N ALA A 168 -4.15 11.17 0.47
CA ALA A 168 -2.70 11.18 0.56
C ALA A 168 -2.10 9.84 0.09
N ALA A 169 -2.69 8.71 0.48
CA ALA A 169 -2.27 7.38 0.03
C ALA A 169 -2.49 7.20 -1.47
N SER A 170 -3.61 7.70 -2.02
CA SER A 170 -3.90 7.66 -3.45
C SER A 170 -2.91 8.49 -4.25
N CYS A 171 -2.56 9.70 -3.78
CA CYS A 171 -1.55 10.56 -4.43
C CYS A 171 -0.16 9.90 -4.42
N LEU A 172 0.31 9.45 -3.26
CA LEU A 172 1.62 8.79 -3.12
C LEU A 172 1.68 7.42 -3.81
N GLY A 173 0.57 6.66 -3.80
CA GLY A 173 0.44 5.40 -4.52
C GLY A 173 0.26 5.57 -6.02
N ASN A 174 0.05 6.80 -6.51
CA ASN A 174 -0.31 7.09 -7.91
C ASN A 174 -1.50 6.27 -8.40
N THR A 175 -2.47 6.02 -7.53
CA THR A 175 -3.65 5.20 -7.84
C THR A 175 -4.72 6.00 -8.57
N GLY A 176 -4.93 7.26 -8.17
CA GLY A 176 -5.89 8.17 -8.80
C GLY A 176 -7.36 7.94 -8.42
N ILE A 177 -7.62 7.16 -7.37
CA ILE A 177 -8.95 6.98 -6.78
C ILE A 177 -9.09 7.95 -5.62
N GLY A 178 -10.18 8.70 -5.55
CA GLY A 178 -10.46 9.68 -4.50
C GLY A 178 -11.81 9.48 -3.84
N VAL A 179 -11.97 10.04 -2.66
CA VAL A 179 -13.25 10.11 -1.92
C VAL A 179 -14.00 11.43 -2.19
N GLY A 180 -13.52 12.22 -3.19
CA GLY A 180 -14.15 13.46 -3.62
C GLY A 180 -13.62 14.72 -2.95
N PHE A 181 -12.59 14.65 -2.10
CA PHE A 181 -11.96 15.83 -1.52
C PHE A 181 -11.07 16.57 -2.55
N LEU A 182 -10.30 15.83 -3.34
CA LEU A 182 -9.49 16.40 -4.41
C LEU A 182 -10.31 16.54 -5.69
N HIS A 183 -10.57 17.76 -6.11
CA HIS A 183 -11.28 18.11 -7.35
C HIS A 183 -10.68 19.39 -7.98
N ALA A 184 -11.07 19.69 -9.20
CA ALA A 184 -10.47 20.80 -9.97
C ALA A 184 -10.60 22.19 -9.29
N GLU A 185 -11.63 22.37 -8.45
CA GLU A 185 -11.89 23.62 -7.73
C GLU A 185 -11.27 23.65 -6.33
N SER A 186 -10.50 22.59 -5.94
CA SER A 186 -9.82 22.57 -4.65
C SER A 186 -8.79 23.71 -4.54
N PRO A 187 -8.48 24.21 -3.33
CA PRO A 187 -7.50 25.28 -3.13
C PRO A 187 -6.16 24.96 -3.79
N SER A 188 -5.54 25.96 -4.44
CA SER A 188 -4.27 25.79 -5.16
C SER A 188 -3.16 25.17 -4.30
N ALA A 189 -3.12 25.51 -3.00
CA ALA A 189 -2.16 24.92 -2.07
C ALA A 189 -2.31 23.39 -1.95
N VAL A 190 -3.56 22.90 -1.87
CA VAL A 190 -3.88 21.46 -1.81
C VAL A 190 -3.46 20.78 -3.11
N LEU A 191 -3.75 21.37 -4.27
CA LEU A 191 -3.38 20.82 -5.58
C LEU A 191 -1.85 20.77 -5.77
N ILE A 192 -1.11 21.78 -5.29
CA ILE A 192 0.35 21.78 -5.33
C ILE A 192 0.92 20.64 -4.47
N VAL A 193 0.42 20.45 -3.24
CA VAL A 193 0.86 19.39 -2.35
C VAL A 193 0.51 18.02 -2.94
N ALA A 194 -0.70 17.85 -3.49
CA ALA A 194 -1.10 16.62 -4.16
C ALA A 194 -0.19 16.32 -5.36
N SER A 195 0.12 17.32 -6.20
CA SER A 195 1.02 17.17 -7.35
C SER A 195 2.43 16.78 -6.92
N ALA A 196 2.95 17.40 -5.86
CA ALA A 196 4.24 17.04 -5.29
C ALA A 196 4.24 15.59 -4.75
N ALA A 197 3.17 15.19 -4.04
CA ALA A 197 3.02 13.82 -3.54
C ALA A 197 3.00 12.79 -4.68
N MET A 198 2.26 13.06 -5.77
CA MET A 198 2.24 12.21 -6.96
C MET A 198 3.62 12.08 -7.60
N LEU A 199 4.38 13.19 -7.68
CA LEU A 199 5.73 13.20 -8.22
C LEU A 199 6.68 12.36 -7.35
N PHE A 200 6.67 12.57 -6.03
CA PHE A 200 7.48 11.80 -5.09
C PHE A 200 7.14 10.31 -5.11
N GLY A 201 5.85 9.97 -5.15
CA GLY A 201 5.42 8.58 -5.26
C GLY A 201 5.86 7.88 -6.54
N ARG A 202 6.05 8.65 -7.64
CA ARG A 202 6.42 8.10 -8.95
C ARG A 202 7.93 7.98 -9.15
N LEU A 203 8.71 8.95 -8.67
CA LEU A 203 10.14 9.03 -8.96
C LEU A 203 10.99 8.06 -8.15
N GLU A 204 10.40 7.34 -7.16
CA GLU A 204 11.16 6.43 -6.30
C GLU A 204 12.47 7.07 -5.79
N ILE A 205 12.36 8.27 -5.21
CA ILE A 205 13.45 9.24 -4.97
C ILE A 205 14.59 8.71 -4.07
N PHE A 206 14.71 7.39 -3.86
CA PHE A 206 15.78 6.81 -3.06
C PHE A 206 16.31 5.50 -3.65
#